data_d8a11296b868ebf9f89eea64fb1c29e3
#
_entry.id   d8a11296b868ebf9f89eea64fb1c29e3
#
_cell.length_a   1.000
_cell.length_b   1.000
_cell.length_c   1.000
_cell.angle_alpha   90.00
_cell.angle_beta   90.00
_cell.angle_gamma   90.00
#
_symmetry.space_group_name_H-M   'P 1'
#
loop_
_entity.id
_entity.type
_entity.pdbx_description
1 polymer ?
#
loop_
_entity_poly.entity_id
_entity_poly.type
_entity_poly.pdbx_seq_one_letter_code
_entity_poly.pdbx_strand_id
1 'polypeptide(L)'
;MKHCNQIVALMLLVACQANAQNIIVTSAEGQNVETFVRNNFLGEGVQVFNVKFNNTPGTIAKPQIGTFQSNGFYGAQMNEGILLTTGHVSVAEGPNDHGYAAQSVSNYYSDPLIALVSSGNIRSCATLDFDLVCLSDHVSFTYCFGSEEYPEFVGSTYNDVFAFFLTGTDPSTGLSATRNIALVPGSVSEENPNGIAVAINSVNPGVPGSLGYSYVDIHPEYSHYYVENPSGADGVQYNGYTMKLIAEANLIPCEVYHMHISICNIGDLNRDSGVMIEGHSLSSPSVTTGLSSDNVVTFERLTGYEVPLTLANTNYTNGKVHLSFGGELVNGVDFTCTTDSGDVINASRDYIYIDEGAHSFTLRGTDSANLAAPHSIEVYMATELCPQHPELLVYDTLRFTMTDDTPEPTGIGTVHNEIPLAIYPNPASETLTVTTDGLQHIDLLDIQGRRVATASADGSTLTIDISRLPAGLYTLRAITDSGIGNAQVIIQ
;
A
#
# COMPACT_ATOMS: atom_id res chain seq x y z
N MET A 1 31.26 43.85 52.15
CA MET A 1 30.75 44.10 50.76
C MET A 1 30.68 42.81 50.06
N LYS A 2 29.47 42.27 49.94
CA LYS A 2 29.20 40.97 49.33
C LYS A 2 28.73 41.20 47.88
N HIS A 3 29.46 40.77 46.92
CA HIS A 3 29.03 40.77 45.53
C HIS A 3 28.08 39.60 45.28
N CYS A 4 26.85 39.93 44.90
CA CYS A 4 25.83 39.00 44.49
C CYS A 4 25.93 38.85 42.96
N ASN A 5 26.41 37.70 42.48
CA ASN A 5 26.41 37.36 41.05
C ASN A 5 25.03 36.80 40.70
N GLN A 6 24.26 37.56 39.94
CA GLN A 6 23.04 37.06 39.27
C GLN A 6 23.45 36.38 37.99
N ILE A 7 23.25 35.06 37.94
CA ILE A 7 23.31 34.27 36.71
C ILE A 7 21.94 34.40 36.02
N VAL A 8 21.90 35.15 34.94
CA VAL A 8 20.74 35.18 34.02
C VAL A 8 20.82 33.95 33.12
N ALA A 9 19.97 32.97 33.40
CA ALA A 9 19.77 31.83 32.50
C ALA A 9 18.94 32.29 31.30
N LEU A 10 19.60 32.44 30.14
CA LEU A 10 18.95 32.66 28.85
C LEU A 10 18.35 31.33 28.36
N MET A 11 17.05 31.12 28.62
CA MET A 11 16.30 30.03 27.93
C MET A 11 16.16 30.38 26.46
N LEU A 12 16.94 29.74 25.60
CA LEU A 12 16.64 29.67 24.17
C LEU A 12 15.39 28.82 24.01
N LEU A 13 14.25 29.47 23.81
CA LEU A 13 13.09 28.83 23.17
C LEU A 13 13.48 28.59 21.73
N VAL A 14 13.88 27.36 21.40
CA VAL A 14 13.85 26.85 20.02
C VAL A 14 12.37 26.66 19.70
N ALA A 15 11.76 27.67 19.09
CA ALA A 15 10.51 27.49 18.41
C ALA A 15 10.80 26.53 17.25
N CYS A 16 10.46 25.25 17.39
CA CYS A 16 10.24 24.38 16.26
C CYS A 16 9.12 25.05 15.45
N GLN A 17 9.47 25.78 14.42
CA GLN A 17 8.51 26.11 13.37
C GLN A 17 8.20 24.77 12.71
N ALA A 18 7.06 24.17 13.07
CA ALA A 18 6.43 23.19 12.23
C ALA A 18 6.17 23.95 10.92
N ASN A 19 6.95 23.67 9.88
CA ASN A 19 6.64 24.16 8.56
C ASN A 19 5.28 23.56 8.20
N ALA A 20 4.30 24.42 8.00
CA ALA A 20 3.03 24.09 7.41
C ALA A 20 3.27 23.26 6.14
N GLN A 21 2.81 22.02 6.12
CA GLN A 21 3.06 21.10 5.01
C GLN A 21 1.80 21.06 4.16
N ASN A 22 1.67 22.07 3.29
CA ASN A 22 0.61 22.08 2.30
C ASN A 22 0.92 21.08 1.20
N ILE A 23 -0.13 20.54 0.56
CA ILE A 23 0.04 19.79 -0.66
C ILE A 23 0.58 20.72 -1.76
N ILE A 24 1.43 20.17 -2.62
CA ILE A 24 1.88 20.83 -3.83
C ILE A 24 1.08 20.25 -4.98
N VAL A 25 0.39 21.10 -5.74
CA VAL A 25 -0.46 20.66 -6.85
C VAL A 25 0.15 21.10 -8.18
N THR A 26 0.20 20.17 -9.14
CA THR A 26 0.67 20.44 -10.49
C THR A 26 -0.39 20.07 -11.51
N SER A 27 -0.88 21.03 -12.29
CA SER A 27 -1.84 20.76 -13.36
C SER A 27 -1.25 19.86 -14.44
N ALA A 28 -2.04 18.92 -14.93
CA ALA A 28 -1.69 18.07 -16.07
C ALA A 28 -2.13 18.65 -17.41
N GLU A 29 -2.64 19.90 -17.45
CA GLU A 29 -3.01 20.55 -18.71
C GLU A 29 -1.84 20.55 -19.71
N GLY A 30 -2.10 20.16 -20.94
CA GLY A 30 -1.09 20.01 -21.99
C GLY A 30 -0.40 18.65 -22.05
N GLN A 31 -0.56 17.78 -21.06
CA GLN A 31 0.01 16.43 -21.07
C GLN A 31 -0.89 15.45 -21.84
N ASN A 32 -0.32 14.33 -22.28
CA ASN A 32 -1.11 13.21 -22.82
C ASN A 32 -1.79 12.46 -21.69
N VAL A 33 -3.11 12.26 -21.77
CA VAL A 33 -3.91 11.67 -20.68
C VAL A 33 -3.55 10.22 -20.40
N GLU A 34 -3.25 9.41 -21.42
CA GLU A 34 -2.88 8.01 -21.22
C GLU A 34 -1.53 7.90 -20.52
N THR A 35 -0.54 8.67 -20.95
CA THR A 35 0.78 8.73 -20.29
C THR A 35 0.64 9.24 -18.85
N PHE A 36 -0.21 10.23 -18.62
CA PHE A 36 -0.47 10.77 -17.29
C PHE A 36 -1.04 9.71 -16.35
N VAL A 37 -2.07 8.96 -16.78
CA VAL A 37 -2.69 7.90 -15.98
C VAL A 37 -1.70 6.76 -15.70
N ARG A 38 -0.97 6.31 -16.72
CA ARG A 38 0.01 5.23 -16.57
C ARG A 38 1.11 5.56 -15.57
N ASN A 39 1.58 6.80 -15.57
CA ASN A 39 2.71 7.21 -14.73
C ASN A 39 2.32 7.56 -13.29
N ASN A 40 1.06 7.90 -13.02
CA ASN A 40 0.68 8.47 -11.73
C ASN A 40 -0.42 7.70 -11.00
N PHE A 41 -1.17 6.82 -11.67
CA PHE A 41 -2.31 6.15 -11.04
C PHE A 41 -2.18 4.63 -11.01
N LEU A 42 -1.58 4.02 -12.05
CA LEU A 42 -1.52 2.55 -12.15
C LEU A 42 -0.59 1.95 -11.10
N GLY A 43 -1.11 0.93 -10.43
CA GLY A 43 -0.38 -0.01 -9.60
C GLY A 43 -0.18 -1.36 -10.33
N GLU A 44 0.01 -2.41 -9.57
CA GLU A 44 0.31 -3.74 -10.08
C GLU A 44 -0.92 -4.46 -10.62
N GLY A 45 -0.73 -5.34 -11.60
CA GLY A 45 -1.74 -6.28 -12.09
C GLY A 45 -2.89 -5.66 -12.90
N VAL A 46 -2.78 -4.39 -13.30
CA VAL A 46 -3.79 -3.68 -14.10
C VAL A 46 -3.16 -3.11 -15.36
N GLN A 47 -3.83 -3.31 -16.48
CA GLN A 47 -3.52 -2.62 -17.74
C GLN A 47 -4.68 -1.71 -18.13
N VAL A 48 -4.37 -0.54 -18.66
CA VAL A 48 -5.37 0.41 -19.13
C VAL A 48 -5.12 0.84 -20.57
N PHE A 49 -6.22 1.13 -21.28
CA PHE A 49 -6.22 1.59 -22.66
C PHE A 49 -7.46 2.46 -22.92
N ASN A 50 -7.53 3.09 -24.10
CA ASN A 50 -8.63 3.98 -24.49
C ASN A 50 -8.87 5.15 -23.52
N VAL A 51 -7.79 5.66 -22.91
CA VAL A 51 -7.88 6.70 -21.86
C VAL A 51 -8.35 8.02 -22.43
N LYS A 52 -9.33 8.66 -21.74
CA LYS A 52 -9.92 9.95 -22.11
C LYS A 52 -10.08 10.82 -20.86
N PHE A 53 -9.97 12.13 -21.05
CA PHE A 53 -10.34 13.11 -20.04
C PHE A 53 -11.46 13.99 -20.61
N ASN A 54 -12.56 14.15 -19.85
CA ASN A 54 -13.81 14.83 -20.31
C ASN A 54 -14.23 14.35 -21.71
N ASN A 55 -14.28 13.01 -21.88
CA ASN A 55 -14.62 12.30 -23.11
C ASN A 55 -13.68 12.60 -24.32
N THR A 56 -12.49 13.16 -24.06
CA THR A 56 -11.53 13.51 -25.11
C THR A 56 -10.20 12.73 -24.93
N PRO A 57 -9.76 11.95 -25.92
CA PRO A 57 -8.46 11.28 -25.87
C PRO A 57 -7.31 12.25 -26.20
N GLY A 58 -6.10 11.86 -25.84
CA GLY A 58 -4.89 12.60 -26.20
C GLY A 58 -4.52 13.70 -25.22
N THR A 59 -4.49 14.95 -25.65
CA THR A 59 -4.01 16.05 -24.80
C THR A 59 -5.09 16.52 -23.82
N ILE A 60 -4.76 16.60 -22.55
CA ILE A 60 -5.59 17.20 -21.50
C ILE A 60 -5.74 18.70 -21.77
N ALA A 61 -6.98 19.13 -22.01
CA ALA A 61 -7.26 20.52 -22.42
C ALA A 61 -7.82 21.39 -21.28
N LYS A 62 -7.96 20.85 -20.06
CA LYS A 62 -8.53 21.55 -18.91
C LYS A 62 -7.71 21.33 -17.65
N PRO A 63 -7.60 22.34 -16.79
CA PRO A 63 -6.81 22.29 -15.56
C PRO A 63 -7.57 21.62 -14.39
N GLN A 64 -8.54 20.75 -14.68
CA GLN A 64 -9.37 20.04 -13.70
C GLN A 64 -8.76 18.68 -13.26
N ILE A 65 -7.62 18.32 -13.82
CA ILE A 65 -6.85 17.14 -13.46
C ILE A 65 -5.38 17.49 -13.29
N GLY A 66 -4.71 16.89 -12.32
CA GLY A 66 -3.30 17.10 -12.02
C GLY A 66 -2.75 16.09 -11.06
N THR A 67 -1.54 16.32 -10.58
CA THR A 67 -0.92 15.55 -9.50
C THR A 67 -0.88 16.37 -8.22
N PHE A 68 -0.86 15.68 -7.09
CA PHE A 68 -0.54 16.27 -5.80
C PHE A 68 0.63 15.54 -5.16
N GLN A 69 1.42 16.26 -4.35
CA GLN A 69 2.43 15.72 -3.46
C GLN A 69 2.23 16.32 -2.08
N SER A 70 2.31 15.48 -1.07
CA SER A 70 2.13 15.88 0.32
C SER A 70 3.16 15.19 1.19
N ASN A 71 3.78 15.92 2.08
CA ASN A 71 4.72 15.38 3.08
C ASN A 71 3.96 14.80 4.29
N GLY A 72 3.00 13.87 4.02
CA GLY A 72 2.13 13.33 5.04
C GLY A 72 0.91 14.23 5.26
N PHE A 73 0.02 14.29 4.27
CA PHE A 73 -1.27 14.98 4.39
C PHE A 73 -2.04 14.38 5.58
N TYR A 74 -2.18 15.19 6.62
CA TYR A 74 -2.86 14.80 7.85
C TYR A 74 -4.34 14.54 7.57
N GLY A 75 -4.79 13.34 7.84
CA GLY A 75 -6.16 12.89 7.68
C GLY A 75 -6.34 11.86 6.57
N ALA A 76 -5.77 12.07 5.40
CA ALA A 76 -5.84 11.07 4.33
C ALA A 76 -4.62 10.15 4.28
N GLN A 77 -3.48 10.51 4.88
CA GLN A 77 -2.23 9.73 4.90
C GLN A 77 -1.74 9.30 3.51
N MET A 78 -1.99 10.12 2.48
CA MET A 78 -1.53 9.91 1.12
C MET A 78 -0.34 10.81 0.83
N ASN A 79 0.74 10.26 0.26
CA ASN A 79 1.95 11.01 -0.03
C ASN A 79 1.89 11.73 -1.38
N GLU A 80 1.35 11.06 -2.39
CA GLU A 80 1.26 11.58 -3.76
C GLU A 80 0.12 10.88 -4.51
N GLY A 81 -0.27 11.45 -5.64
CA GLY A 81 -1.27 10.84 -6.49
C GLY A 81 -1.84 11.80 -7.53
N ILE A 82 -3.00 11.44 -8.04
CA ILE A 82 -3.76 12.27 -8.98
C ILE A 82 -4.89 13.00 -8.25
N LEU A 83 -5.23 14.16 -8.77
CA LEU A 83 -6.29 15.02 -8.26
C LEU A 83 -7.23 15.38 -9.42
N LEU A 84 -8.54 15.12 -9.24
CA LEU A 84 -9.59 15.65 -10.10
C LEU A 84 -10.42 16.66 -9.31
N THR A 85 -10.78 17.76 -9.95
CA THR A 85 -11.54 18.86 -9.30
C THR A 85 -12.65 19.38 -10.20
N THR A 86 -13.68 19.94 -9.60
CA THR A 86 -14.76 20.59 -10.34
C THR A 86 -14.34 21.93 -10.94
N GLY A 87 -13.29 22.56 -10.40
CA GLY A 87 -12.64 23.75 -10.93
C GLY A 87 -11.17 23.52 -11.29
N HIS A 88 -10.32 24.51 -11.06
CA HIS A 88 -8.86 24.35 -11.25
C HIS A 88 -8.24 23.54 -10.12
N VAL A 89 -7.38 22.58 -10.44
CA VAL A 89 -6.67 21.77 -9.42
C VAL A 89 -5.85 22.61 -8.43
N SER A 90 -5.35 23.76 -8.85
CA SER A 90 -4.61 24.69 -7.98
C SER A 90 -5.41 25.21 -6.79
N VAL A 91 -6.74 25.16 -6.85
CA VAL A 91 -7.61 25.56 -5.73
C VAL A 91 -7.47 24.61 -4.54
N ALA A 92 -7.10 23.36 -4.77
CA ALA A 92 -6.91 22.38 -3.70
C ALA A 92 -5.67 22.65 -2.83
N GLU A 93 -4.73 23.49 -3.30
CA GLU A 93 -3.48 23.77 -2.59
C GLU A 93 -3.73 24.60 -1.33
N GLY A 94 -3.31 24.09 -0.18
CA GLY A 94 -3.49 24.77 1.11
C GLY A 94 -2.52 25.93 1.35
N PRO A 95 -2.64 26.62 2.47
CA PRO A 95 -3.54 26.34 3.61
C PRO A 95 -5.01 26.66 3.30
N ASN A 96 -5.94 26.22 4.14
CA ASN A 96 -7.34 26.68 4.07
C ASN A 96 -7.44 28.14 4.50
N ASP A 97 -7.30 29.07 3.58
CA ASP A 97 -7.33 30.52 3.83
C ASP A 97 -8.58 31.23 3.25
N HIS A 98 -9.42 30.50 2.53
CA HIS A 98 -10.65 30.98 1.93
C HIS A 98 -11.82 30.01 2.16
N GLY A 99 -12.87 30.44 2.86
CA GLY A 99 -14.05 29.59 3.15
C GLY A 99 -15.00 29.34 1.96
N TYR A 100 -14.62 29.72 0.73
CA TYR A 100 -15.41 29.54 -0.50
C TYR A 100 -14.51 29.60 -1.75
N ALA A 101 -13.37 28.95 -1.71
CA ALA A 101 -12.45 28.94 -2.83
C ALA A 101 -13.09 28.24 -4.05
N ALA A 102 -12.98 28.87 -5.19
CA ALA A 102 -13.43 28.35 -6.46
C ALA A 102 -12.71 29.02 -7.63
N GLN A 103 -12.36 28.22 -8.63
CA GLN A 103 -11.84 28.73 -9.89
C GLN A 103 -12.51 27.98 -11.05
N SER A 104 -13.64 28.53 -11.50
CA SER A 104 -14.46 27.91 -12.54
C SER A 104 -13.72 27.76 -13.86
N VAL A 105 -14.00 26.68 -14.58
CA VAL A 105 -13.52 26.44 -15.94
C VAL A 105 -14.56 26.86 -16.98
N SER A 106 -14.10 27.46 -18.06
CA SER A 106 -14.97 27.80 -19.18
C SER A 106 -15.38 26.57 -19.98
N ASN A 107 -16.59 26.56 -20.54
CA ASN A 107 -17.11 25.42 -21.33
C ASN A 107 -16.93 24.10 -20.58
N TYR A 108 -17.46 24.03 -19.35
CA TYR A 108 -17.36 22.85 -18.51
C TYR A 108 -18.11 21.66 -19.12
N TYR A 109 -17.62 20.46 -18.78
CA TYR A 109 -18.27 19.21 -19.10
C TYR A 109 -19.39 18.92 -18.08
N SER A 110 -20.47 18.29 -18.52
CA SER A 110 -21.55 17.80 -17.65
C SER A 110 -21.72 16.31 -17.91
N ASP A 111 -21.58 15.51 -16.86
CA ASP A 111 -21.58 14.06 -16.96
C ASP A 111 -22.98 13.48 -16.67
N PRO A 112 -23.65 12.86 -17.66
CA PRO A 112 -24.97 12.31 -17.47
C PRO A 112 -25.01 11.06 -16.55
N LEU A 113 -23.89 10.35 -16.37
CA LEU A 113 -23.85 9.15 -15.51
C LEU A 113 -23.98 9.49 -14.03
N ILE A 114 -23.63 10.70 -13.63
CA ILE A 114 -23.84 11.18 -12.25
C ILE A 114 -25.31 11.18 -11.84
N ALA A 115 -26.23 11.20 -12.79
CA ALA A 115 -27.67 11.05 -12.50
C ALA A 115 -28.03 9.69 -11.86
N LEU A 116 -27.15 8.70 -11.90
CA LEU A 116 -27.31 7.43 -11.18
C LEU A 116 -27.14 7.57 -9.66
N VAL A 117 -26.41 8.59 -9.21
CA VAL A 117 -26.02 8.80 -7.80
C VAL A 117 -26.46 10.16 -7.24
N SER A 118 -26.92 11.08 -8.09
CA SER A 118 -27.38 12.42 -7.69
C SER A 118 -28.56 12.85 -8.54
N SER A 119 -29.55 13.49 -7.90
CA SER A 119 -30.74 14.03 -8.58
C SER A 119 -30.67 15.53 -8.88
N GLY A 120 -29.55 16.18 -8.54
CA GLY A 120 -29.36 17.61 -8.68
C GLY A 120 -29.02 18.06 -10.11
N ASN A 121 -28.83 19.38 -10.31
CA ASN A 121 -28.38 19.95 -11.56
C ASN A 121 -26.88 19.79 -11.72
N ILE A 122 -26.46 18.84 -12.56
CA ILE A 122 -25.07 18.43 -12.75
C ILE A 122 -24.31 19.50 -13.54
N ARG A 123 -23.16 19.96 -12.99
CA ARG A 123 -22.34 21.03 -13.57
C ARG A 123 -20.85 20.72 -13.36
N SER A 124 -20.03 21.35 -14.20
CA SER A 124 -18.56 21.39 -14.08
C SER A 124 -17.93 20.08 -13.61
N CYS A 125 -18.11 19.03 -14.40
CA CYS A 125 -17.54 17.73 -14.10
C CYS A 125 -16.09 17.64 -14.58
N ALA A 126 -15.28 16.89 -13.84
CA ALA A 126 -14.03 16.31 -14.32
C ALA A 126 -14.21 14.81 -14.40
N THR A 127 -14.05 14.25 -15.61
CA THR A 127 -14.20 12.82 -15.85
C THR A 127 -12.93 12.22 -16.42
N LEU A 128 -12.58 11.04 -15.92
CA LEU A 128 -11.49 10.23 -16.42
C LEU A 128 -12.04 8.85 -16.80
N ASP A 129 -11.96 8.52 -18.08
CA ASP A 129 -12.48 7.29 -18.67
C ASP A 129 -11.35 6.42 -19.17
N PHE A 130 -11.42 5.12 -18.96
CA PHE A 130 -10.51 4.15 -19.55
C PHE A 130 -11.09 2.73 -19.51
N ASP A 131 -10.63 1.91 -20.42
CA ASP A 131 -10.84 0.48 -20.34
C ASP A 131 -9.69 -0.13 -19.55
N LEU A 132 -10.00 -1.17 -18.76
CA LEU A 132 -9.00 -1.89 -17.97
C LEU A 132 -9.18 -3.40 -18.10
N VAL A 133 -8.08 -4.10 -17.96
CA VAL A 133 -8.01 -5.54 -17.74
C VAL A 133 -7.22 -5.78 -16.46
N CYS A 134 -7.78 -6.62 -15.60
CA CYS A 134 -7.18 -7.00 -14.33
C CYS A 134 -6.70 -8.45 -14.37
N LEU A 135 -5.57 -8.70 -13.74
CA LEU A 135 -5.01 -10.06 -13.67
C LEU A 135 -5.60 -10.87 -12.52
N SER A 136 -6.21 -10.28 -11.52
CA SER A 136 -6.94 -11.00 -10.46
C SER A 136 -8.43 -10.75 -10.52
N ASP A 137 -9.17 -11.42 -9.65
CA ASP A 137 -10.61 -11.27 -9.47
C ASP A 137 -11.00 -10.06 -8.61
N HIS A 138 -10.03 -9.22 -8.28
CA HIS A 138 -10.23 -8.05 -7.44
C HIS A 138 -9.46 -6.84 -7.97
N VAL A 139 -10.08 -5.69 -7.94
CA VAL A 139 -9.45 -4.39 -8.21
C VAL A 139 -9.76 -3.42 -7.07
N SER A 140 -8.78 -2.65 -6.67
CA SER A 140 -8.97 -1.60 -5.67
C SER A 140 -8.12 -0.37 -5.97
N PHE A 141 -8.52 0.76 -5.39
CA PHE A 141 -7.71 1.97 -5.28
C PHE A 141 -8.16 2.79 -4.08
N THR A 142 -7.32 3.73 -3.69
CA THR A 142 -7.50 4.52 -2.48
C THR A 142 -7.74 5.98 -2.83
N TYR A 143 -8.67 6.64 -2.13
CA TYR A 143 -9.03 8.02 -2.41
C TYR A 143 -9.47 8.80 -1.16
N CYS A 144 -9.53 10.11 -1.29
CA CYS A 144 -10.08 11.06 -0.33
C CYS A 144 -10.89 12.11 -1.10
N PHE A 145 -12.11 12.40 -0.67
CA PHE A 145 -12.96 13.45 -1.22
C PHE A 145 -12.88 14.68 -0.34
N GLY A 146 -12.75 15.87 -0.93
CA GLY A 146 -12.74 17.16 -0.24
C GLY A 146 -13.60 18.19 -0.92
N SER A 147 -14.14 19.16 -0.16
CA SER A 147 -15.00 20.20 -0.71
C SER A 147 -14.98 21.49 0.09
N GLU A 148 -15.13 22.60 -0.61
CA GLU A 148 -15.42 23.93 -0.07
C GLU A 148 -16.89 24.09 0.39
N GLU A 149 -17.77 23.14 0.08
CA GLU A 149 -19.17 23.19 0.54
C GLU A 149 -19.32 22.82 2.02
N TYR A 150 -18.33 22.17 2.61
CA TYR A 150 -18.33 21.84 4.04
C TYR A 150 -18.08 23.08 4.92
N PRO A 151 -18.66 23.14 6.13
CA PRO A 151 -19.82 22.35 6.58
C PRO A 151 -21.17 23.00 6.24
N GLU A 152 -21.20 24.22 5.64
CA GLU A 152 -22.39 25.08 5.53
C GLU A 152 -23.50 24.45 4.70
N PHE A 153 -23.16 23.68 3.66
CA PHE A 153 -24.13 23.09 2.72
C PHE A 153 -24.54 21.65 3.07
N VAL A 154 -24.06 21.10 4.17
CA VAL A 154 -24.54 19.79 4.64
C VAL A 154 -26.05 19.82 4.84
N GLY A 155 -26.77 18.91 4.19
CA GLY A 155 -28.23 18.88 4.21
C GLY A 155 -28.89 19.83 3.21
N SER A 156 -28.13 20.41 2.27
CA SER A 156 -28.69 21.24 1.20
C SER A 156 -28.90 20.45 -0.09
N THR A 157 -29.42 21.14 -1.13
CA THR A 157 -29.53 20.61 -2.50
C THR A 157 -28.25 20.81 -3.31
N TYR A 158 -27.25 21.51 -2.76
CA TYR A 158 -25.89 21.60 -3.26
C TYR A 158 -25.12 20.44 -2.62
N ASN A 159 -24.97 19.37 -3.38
CA ASN A 159 -24.45 18.11 -2.86
C ASN A 159 -23.43 17.54 -3.86
N ASP A 160 -22.29 18.19 -3.95
CA ASP A 160 -21.22 17.76 -4.81
C ASP A 160 -20.89 16.30 -4.56
N VAL A 161 -20.68 15.55 -5.63
CA VAL A 161 -20.62 14.10 -5.59
C VAL A 161 -19.43 13.58 -6.40
N PHE A 162 -18.85 12.55 -5.88
CA PHE A 162 -17.85 11.73 -6.54
C PHE A 162 -18.41 10.33 -6.81
N ALA A 163 -18.17 9.81 -8.00
CA ALA A 163 -18.56 8.47 -8.36
C ALA A 163 -17.46 7.78 -9.19
N PHE A 164 -17.40 6.46 -9.05
CA PHE A 164 -16.46 5.60 -9.74
C PHE A 164 -17.23 4.44 -10.36
N PHE A 165 -17.69 4.64 -11.58
CA PHE A 165 -18.53 3.66 -12.27
C PHE A 165 -17.67 2.61 -12.95
N LEU A 166 -17.90 1.36 -12.59
CA LEU A 166 -17.34 0.18 -13.22
C LEU A 166 -18.42 -0.49 -14.05
N THR A 167 -18.16 -0.64 -15.36
CA THR A 167 -19.05 -1.31 -16.31
C THR A 167 -18.39 -2.55 -16.88
N GLY A 168 -19.07 -3.69 -16.80
CA GLY A 168 -18.59 -4.98 -17.31
C GLY A 168 -19.39 -6.12 -16.75
N THR A 169 -18.93 -7.36 -16.92
CA THR A 169 -19.59 -8.56 -16.41
C THR A 169 -19.51 -8.60 -14.89
N ASP A 170 -20.66 -8.64 -14.21
CA ASP A 170 -20.70 -8.87 -12.79
C ASP A 170 -20.44 -10.35 -12.48
N PRO A 171 -19.37 -10.70 -11.73
CA PRO A 171 -19.02 -12.10 -11.49
C PRO A 171 -20.08 -12.87 -10.69
N SER A 172 -20.94 -12.20 -9.95
CA SER A 172 -22.00 -12.84 -9.16
C SER A 172 -23.23 -13.23 -9.99
N THR A 173 -23.51 -12.48 -11.07
CA THR A 173 -24.68 -12.67 -11.91
C THR A 173 -24.35 -13.17 -13.32
N GLY A 174 -23.13 -12.98 -13.80
CA GLY A 174 -22.71 -13.22 -15.16
C GLY A 174 -23.30 -12.25 -16.19
N LEU A 175 -23.93 -11.15 -15.75
CA LEU A 175 -24.56 -10.15 -16.60
C LEU A 175 -23.76 -8.85 -16.61
N SER A 176 -23.76 -8.14 -17.74
CA SER A 176 -23.16 -6.82 -17.83
C SER A 176 -23.96 -5.81 -16.99
N ALA A 177 -23.26 -5.05 -16.14
CA ALA A 177 -23.83 -4.04 -15.28
C ALA A 177 -22.89 -2.83 -15.17
N THR A 178 -23.46 -1.66 -14.87
CA THR A 178 -22.74 -0.46 -14.42
C THR A 178 -23.03 -0.25 -12.95
N ARG A 179 -22.00 -0.16 -12.12
CA ARG A 179 -22.14 0.04 -10.67
C ARG A 179 -21.15 1.10 -10.18
N ASN A 180 -21.57 1.93 -9.23
CA ASN A 180 -20.65 2.78 -8.50
C ASN A 180 -19.89 1.95 -7.48
N ILE A 181 -18.55 2.07 -7.42
CA ILE A 181 -17.70 1.39 -6.46
C ILE A 181 -17.06 2.34 -5.45
N ALA A 182 -17.21 3.66 -5.63
CA ALA A 182 -16.84 4.67 -4.64
C ALA A 182 -17.99 4.87 -3.65
N LEU A 183 -18.11 3.94 -2.72
CA LEU A 183 -19.19 3.90 -1.75
C LEU A 183 -18.70 4.27 -0.35
N VAL A 184 -19.62 4.80 0.47
CA VAL A 184 -19.36 4.97 1.90
C VAL A 184 -19.20 3.58 2.53
N PRO A 185 -18.09 3.29 3.24
CA PRO A 185 -17.86 1.97 3.82
C PRO A 185 -18.98 1.55 4.77
N GLY A 186 -19.46 0.31 4.60
CA GLY A 186 -20.56 -0.24 5.41
C GLY A 186 -21.96 0.21 4.98
N SER A 187 -22.09 0.97 3.86
CA SER A 187 -23.41 1.42 3.35
C SER A 187 -24.13 0.37 2.51
N VAL A 188 -23.43 -0.65 2.04
CA VAL A 188 -24.03 -1.78 1.30
C VAL A 188 -24.69 -2.74 2.27
N SER A 189 -25.97 -3.06 2.04
CA SER A 189 -26.75 -4.00 2.84
C SER A 189 -27.79 -4.72 1.98
N GLU A 190 -28.53 -5.69 2.54
CA GLU A 190 -29.66 -6.32 1.84
C GLU A 190 -30.75 -5.30 1.46
N GLU A 191 -30.93 -4.27 2.29
CA GLU A 191 -31.92 -3.20 2.06
C GLU A 191 -31.42 -2.13 1.09
N ASN A 192 -30.09 -1.95 1.02
CA ASN A 192 -29.41 -1.01 0.12
C ASN A 192 -28.26 -1.69 -0.63
N PRO A 193 -28.54 -2.55 -1.61
CA PRO A 193 -27.50 -3.30 -2.32
C PRO A 193 -26.57 -2.44 -3.18
N ASN A 194 -26.97 -1.22 -3.52
CA ASN A 194 -26.16 -0.29 -4.30
C ASN A 194 -25.26 0.60 -3.43
N GLY A 195 -25.39 0.53 -2.11
CA GLY A 195 -24.66 1.39 -1.18
C GLY A 195 -25.01 2.88 -1.33
N ILE A 196 -24.19 3.73 -0.71
CA ILE A 196 -24.34 5.18 -0.73
C ILE A 196 -23.08 5.79 -1.36
N ALA A 197 -23.24 6.61 -2.39
CA ALA A 197 -22.15 7.34 -3.02
C ALA A 197 -21.53 8.37 -2.05
N VAL A 198 -20.23 8.61 -2.17
CA VAL A 198 -19.53 9.63 -1.38
C VAL A 198 -19.89 11.02 -1.93
N ALA A 199 -20.47 11.85 -1.07
CA ALA A 199 -20.94 13.20 -1.36
C ALA A 199 -21.01 14.03 -0.06
N ILE A 200 -21.29 15.32 -0.18
CA ILE A 200 -21.42 16.24 0.97
C ILE A 200 -22.46 15.72 1.98
N ASN A 201 -23.61 15.24 1.52
CA ASN A 201 -24.68 14.77 2.41
C ASN A 201 -24.46 13.34 2.93
N SER A 202 -23.50 12.58 2.43
CA SER A 202 -23.29 11.20 2.88
C SER A 202 -22.11 11.07 3.86
N VAL A 203 -21.09 11.92 3.76
CA VAL A 203 -19.95 11.97 4.68
C VAL A 203 -19.72 13.41 5.16
N ASN A 204 -20.09 13.71 6.40
CA ASN A 204 -20.14 15.08 6.92
C ASN A 204 -20.09 15.07 8.47
N PRO A 205 -20.14 16.23 9.16
CA PRO A 205 -20.11 16.30 10.63
C PRO A 205 -21.26 15.60 11.36
N GLY A 206 -22.27 15.10 10.67
CA GLY A 206 -23.45 14.46 11.26
C GLY A 206 -24.52 15.44 11.74
N VAL A 207 -24.39 16.71 11.39
CA VAL A 207 -25.36 17.77 11.68
C VAL A 207 -25.58 18.63 10.44
N PRO A 208 -26.82 19.13 10.19
CA PRO A 208 -27.07 20.04 9.08
C PRO A 208 -26.24 21.31 9.19
N GLY A 209 -25.69 21.77 8.08
CA GLY A 209 -25.01 23.04 7.98
C GLY A 209 -25.94 24.24 8.06
N SER A 210 -25.38 25.45 8.09
CA SER A 210 -26.16 26.70 8.20
C SER A 210 -27.13 26.96 7.03
N LEU A 211 -26.87 26.32 5.88
CA LEU A 211 -27.70 26.38 4.66
C LEU A 211 -28.41 25.05 4.38
N GLY A 212 -28.32 24.10 5.31
CA GLY A 212 -28.99 22.80 5.21
C GLY A 212 -30.47 22.83 5.56
N TYR A 213 -31.22 21.84 5.07
CA TYR A 213 -32.61 21.62 5.34
C TYR A 213 -32.82 20.39 6.21
N SER A 214 -33.67 20.47 7.21
CA SER A 214 -33.93 19.37 8.15
C SER A 214 -34.58 18.12 7.55
N TYR A 215 -35.08 18.22 6.32
CA TYR A 215 -35.72 17.10 5.61
C TYR A 215 -34.79 16.36 4.66
N VAL A 216 -33.52 16.81 4.52
CA VAL A 216 -32.50 16.12 3.73
C VAL A 216 -31.78 15.15 4.63
N ASP A 217 -31.65 13.90 4.19
CA ASP A 217 -30.87 12.91 4.89
C ASP A 217 -29.38 13.22 4.77
N ILE A 218 -28.67 13.24 5.90
CA ILE A 218 -27.26 13.58 5.97
C ILE A 218 -26.40 12.42 6.49
N HIS A 219 -27.00 11.26 6.75
CA HIS A 219 -26.30 10.06 7.16
C HIS A 219 -25.33 10.25 8.34
N PRO A 220 -25.80 10.70 9.53
CA PRO A 220 -24.93 11.00 10.67
C PRO A 220 -24.12 9.79 11.18
N GLU A 221 -24.54 8.57 10.85
CA GLU A 221 -23.84 7.32 11.17
C GLU A 221 -22.46 7.22 10.51
N TYR A 222 -22.21 7.95 9.42
CA TYR A 222 -20.92 7.97 8.71
C TYR A 222 -20.05 9.17 9.04
N SER A 223 -20.43 9.98 10.04
CA SER A 223 -19.65 11.17 10.45
C SER A 223 -18.22 10.88 10.89
N HIS A 224 -17.94 9.66 11.29
CA HIS A 224 -16.58 9.24 11.66
C HIS A 224 -15.60 9.15 10.47
N TYR A 225 -16.10 9.20 9.23
CA TYR A 225 -15.25 9.32 8.04
C TYR A 225 -14.97 10.77 7.64
N TYR A 226 -15.61 11.75 8.27
CA TYR A 226 -15.42 13.16 8.00
C TYR A 226 -14.28 13.76 8.82
N VAL A 227 -13.50 14.64 8.19
CA VAL A 227 -12.46 15.44 8.81
C VAL A 227 -12.75 16.92 8.56
N GLU A 228 -12.93 17.68 9.65
CA GLU A 228 -13.06 19.12 9.57
C GLU A 228 -11.69 19.76 9.27
N ASN A 229 -11.67 20.73 8.37
CA ASN A 229 -10.47 21.48 8.02
C ASN A 229 -10.74 22.98 8.25
N PRO A 230 -10.58 23.48 9.48
CA PRO A 230 -10.94 24.85 9.82
C PRO A 230 -10.04 25.86 9.12
N SER A 231 -10.55 27.09 8.96
CA SER A 231 -9.78 28.20 8.38
C SER A 231 -8.42 28.38 9.06
N GLY A 232 -7.37 28.46 8.25
CA GLY A 232 -5.98 28.54 8.68
C GLY A 232 -5.32 27.18 8.93
N ALA A 233 -6.03 26.07 8.71
CA ALA A 233 -5.42 24.75 8.77
C ALA A 233 -4.50 24.49 7.58
N ASP A 234 -3.42 23.76 7.84
CA ASP A 234 -2.46 23.36 6.82
C ASP A 234 -2.98 22.14 6.01
N GLY A 235 -2.38 21.89 4.88
CA GLY A 235 -2.62 20.72 4.04
C GLY A 235 -3.36 21.06 2.77
N VAL A 236 -4.68 21.08 2.79
CA VAL A 236 -5.54 21.37 1.63
C VAL A 236 -6.39 22.61 1.88
N GLN A 237 -6.82 23.22 0.78
CA GLN A 237 -7.71 24.38 0.83
C GLN A 237 -9.13 24.02 1.30
N TYR A 238 -9.65 22.84 0.97
CA TYR A 238 -11.04 22.44 1.25
C TYR A 238 -11.42 22.58 2.71
N ASN A 239 -12.64 23.09 2.98
CA ASN A 239 -13.19 23.29 4.33
C ASN A 239 -13.43 22.00 5.12
N GLY A 240 -13.54 20.88 4.40
CA GLY A 240 -13.64 19.54 4.96
C GLY A 240 -13.32 18.48 3.93
N TYR A 241 -12.97 17.31 4.40
CA TYR A 241 -12.63 16.17 3.54
C TYR A 241 -12.92 14.84 4.25
N THR A 242 -12.91 13.75 3.50
CA THR A 242 -13.07 12.40 4.08
C THR A 242 -11.74 11.87 4.58
N MET A 243 -11.79 10.94 5.52
CA MET A 243 -10.65 10.04 5.74
C MET A 243 -10.33 9.30 4.43
N LYS A 244 -9.18 8.63 4.42
CA LYS A 244 -8.78 7.72 3.35
C LYS A 244 -9.80 6.60 3.19
N LEU A 245 -10.40 6.50 2.01
CA LEU A 245 -11.41 5.51 1.64
C LEU A 245 -10.85 4.58 0.56
N ILE A 246 -11.41 3.38 0.46
CA ILE A 246 -11.04 2.39 -0.55
C ILE A 246 -12.26 2.15 -1.45
N ALA A 247 -12.05 2.26 -2.75
CA ALA A 247 -12.99 1.76 -3.75
C ALA A 247 -12.48 0.41 -4.24
N GLU A 248 -13.35 -0.60 -4.24
CA GLU A 248 -12.99 -1.96 -4.59
C GLU A 248 -14.11 -2.69 -5.31
N ALA A 249 -13.75 -3.64 -6.15
CA ALA A 249 -14.71 -4.48 -6.86
C ALA A 249 -14.16 -5.86 -7.17
N ASN A 250 -15.05 -6.87 -7.15
CA ASN A 250 -14.79 -8.17 -7.72
C ASN A 250 -15.01 -8.14 -9.23
N LEU A 251 -14.13 -8.80 -9.96
CA LEU A 251 -14.05 -8.87 -11.42
C LEU A 251 -13.93 -10.31 -11.88
N ILE A 252 -14.12 -10.53 -13.17
CA ILE A 252 -13.68 -11.76 -13.85
C ILE A 252 -12.27 -11.47 -14.39
N PRO A 253 -11.24 -12.21 -13.96
CA PRO A 253 -9.88 -11.99 -14.45
C PRO A 253 -9.81 -12.03 -15.97
N CYS A 254 -8.97 -11.20 -16.55
CA CYS A 254 -8.72 -11.09 -17.99
C CYS A 254 -9.91 -10.61 -18.84
N GLU A 255 -11.04 -10.25 -18.25
CA GLU A 255 -12.10 -9.57 -18.99
C GLU A 255 -11.86 -8.05 -19.02
N VAL A 256 -12.37 -7.43 -20.08
CA VAL A 256 -12.30 -5.97 -20.26
C VAL A 256 -13.44 -5.32 -19.49
N TYR A 257 -13.09 -4.38 -18.62
CA TYR A 257 -14.03 -3.51 -17.93
C TYR A 257 -13.85 -2.06 -18.35
N HIS A 258 -14.91 -1.31 -18.34
CA HIS A 258 -14.87 0.15 -18.54
C HIS A 258 -14.94 0.86 -17.20
N MET A 259 -14.00 1.75 -16.95
CA MET A 259 -13.92 2.58 -15.75
C MET A 259 -14.22 4.02 -16.10
N HIS A 260 -15.14 4.64 -15.35
CA HIS A 260 -15.51 6.03 -15.48
C HIS A 260 -15.50 6.70 -14.11
N ILE A 261 -14.48 7.51 -13.88
CA ILE A 261 -14.32 8.31 -12.67
C ILE A 261 -14.94 9.69 -12.93
N SER A 262 -15.75 10.17 -12.01
CA SER A 262 -16.40 11.47 -12.20
C SER A 262 -16.56 12.21 -10.87
N ILE A 263 -16.19 13.49 -10.87
CA ILE A 263 -16.50 14.44 -9.79
C ILE A 263 -17.23 15.63 -10.41
N CYS A 264 -18.33 16.07 -9.80
CA CYS A 264 -19.18 17.11 -10.35
C CYS A 264 -19.70 18.06 -9.27
N ASN A 265 -19.80 19.34 -9.61
CA ASN A 265 -20.63 20.27 -8.86
C ASN A 265 -22.13 19.97 -9.10
N ILE A 266 -22.91 20.05 -8.03
CA ILE A 266 -24.34 19.86 -8.06
C ILE A 266 -25.06 21.15 -7.63
N GLY A 267 -25.80 21.73 -8.54
CA GLY A 267 -26.59 22.94 -8.28
C GLY A 267 -25.97 24.18 -8.89
N ASP A 268 -24.78 24.58 -8.52
CA ASP A 268 -24.12 25.80 -9.03
C ASP A 268 -22.68 25.56 -9.51
N LEU A 269 -21.87 26.61 -9.59
CA LEU A 269 -20.47 26.59 -10.02
C LEU A 269 -19.57 27.32 -9.01
N ASN A 270 -20.08 27.54 -7.82
CA ASN A 270 -19.36 28.20 -6.74
C ASN A 270 -18.89 27.11 -5.78
N ARG A 271 -17.74 27.28 -5.19
CA ARG A 271 -17.08 26.29 -4.31
C ARG A 271 -16.67 25.03 -5.07
N ASP A 272 -15.38 24.82 -5.10
CA ASP A 272 -14.83 23.66 -5.77
C ASP A 272 -14.77 22.44 -4.84
N SER A 273 -14.98 21.29 -5.42
CA SER A 273 -14.79 20.00 -4.81
C SER A 273 -13.67 19.23 -5.55
N GLY A 274 -13.00 18.34 -4.86
CA GLY A 274 -11.92 17.53 -5.42
C GLY A 274 -11.88 16.11 -4.86
N VAL A 275 -11.34 15.21 -5.66
CA VAL A 275 -10.98 13.86 -5.22
C VAL A 275 -9.49 13.67 -5.44
N MET A 276 -8.80 13.38 -4.35
CA MET A 276 -7.40 12.95 -4.34
C MET A 276 -7.39 11.43 -4.40
N ILE A 277 -6.69 10.86 -5.38
CA ILE A 277 -6.56 9.42 -5.56
C ILE A 277 -5.07 9.08 -5.39
N GLU A 278 -4.78 8.15 -4.50
CA GLU A 278 -3.41 7.75 -4.18
C GLU A 278 -2.68 7.23 -5.41
N GLY A 279 -1.44 7.68 -5.60
CA GLY A 279 -0.60 7.26 -6.72
C GLY A 279 -0.31 5.77 -6.66
N HIS A 280 -0.31 5.13 -7.83
CA HIS A 280 -0.04 3.69 -7.97
C HIS A 280 -0.98 2.77 -7.16
N SER A 281 -2.14 3.29 -6.73
CA SER A 281 -3.09 2.53 -5.92
C SER A 281 -4.11 1.73 -6.74
N LEU A 282 -4.33 2.04 -8.02
CA LEU A 282 -5.20 1.21 -8.88
C LEU A 282 -4.50 -0.11 -9.16
N SER A 283 -4.81 -1.12 -8.37
CA SER A 283 -4.11 -2.40 -8.37
C SER A 283 -5.05 -3.59 -8.39
N SER A 284 -4.53 -4.67 -8.96
CA SER A 284 -5.14 -5.99 -9.00
C SER A 284 -4.03 -7.03 -8.84
N PRO A 285 -3.48 -7.22 -7.64
CA PRO A 285 -2.33 -8.09 -7.44
C PRO A 285 -2.66 -9.53 -7.86
N SER A 286 -1.77 -10.11 -8.66
CA SER A 286 -2.00 -11.43 -9.28
C SER A 286 -0.99 -12.47 -8.80
N VAL A 287 0.29 -12.14 -8.86
CA VAL A 287 1.39 -12.98 -8.39
C VAL A 287 2.27 -12.13 -7.47
N THR A 288 2.54 -12.63 -6.28
CA THR A 288 3.43 -11.97 -5.33
C THR A 288 4.59 -12.88 -4.96
N THR A 289 5.75 -12.29 -4.74
CA THR A 289 6.95 -13.00 -4.29
C THR A 289 7.22 -12.84 -2.80
N GLY A 290 6.43 -12.01 -2.12
CA GLY A 290 6.71 -11.58 -0.75
C GLY A 290 7.97 -10.70 -0.61
N LEU A 291 8.60 -10.33 -1.73
CA LEU A 291 9.76 -9.44 -1.79
C LEU A 291 9.33 -8.09 -2.36
N SER A 292 9.92 -7.02 -1.85
CA SER A 292 9.74 -5.68 -2.42
C SER A 292 10.80 -5.43 -3.50
N SER A 293 10.39 -4.82 -4.61
CA SER A 293 11.30 -4.39 -5.68
C SER A 293 12.39 -3.41 -5.22
N ASP A 294 12.16 -2.70 -4.11
CA ASP A 294 13.10 -1.75 -3.53
C ASP A 294 14.13 -2.41 -2.60
N ASN A 295 13.91 -3.66 -2.21
CA ASN A 295 14.79 -4.39 -1.31
C ASN A 295 15.78 -5.25 -2.08
N VAL A 296 17.03 -5.25 -1.62
CA VAL A 296 18.07 -6.15 -2.10
C VAL A 296 18.21 -7.32 -1.12
N VAL A 297 17.99 -8.53 -1.60
CA VAL A 297 18.17 -9.76 -0.80
C VAL A 297 19.57 -10.29 -0.97
N THR A 298 20.27 -10.51 0.13
CA THR A 298 21.63 -11.10 0.12
C THR A 298 21.54 -12.58 0.47
N PHE A 299 22.22 -13.43 -0.31
CA PHE A 299 22.30 -14.87 -0.06
C PHE A 299 23.69 -15.44 -0.37
N GLU A 300 24.00 -16.57 0.25
CA GLU A 300 25.25 -17.29 0.04
C GLU A 300 25.16 -18.21 -1.18
N ARG A 301 26.24 -18.31 -1.94
CA ARG A 301 26.34 -18.98 -3.24
C ARG A 301 25.80 -20.41 -3.25
N LEU A 302 26.30 -21.29 -2.38
CA LEU A 302 25.93 -22.71 -2.37
C LEU A 302 24.63 -22.99 -1.61
N THR A 303 24.25 -22.14 -0.66
CA THR A 303 22.96 -22.23 0.03
C THR A 303 21.84 -21.89 -0.94
N GLY A 304 22.05 -20.84 -1.75
CA GLY A 304 21.04 -20.32 -2.68
C GLY A 304 19.92 -19.57 -1.97
N TYR A 305 18.95 -19.12 -2.77
CA TYR A 305 17.75 -18.43 -2.28
C TYR A 305 16.52 -18.88 -3.05
N GLU A 306 15.51 -19.35 -2.33
CA GLU A 306 14.22 -19.72 -2.88
C GLU A 306 13.26 -18.51 -2.84
N VAL A 307 12.70 -18.17 -4.00
CA VAL A 307 11.70 -17.12 -4.17
C VAL A 307 10.34 -17.77 -4.33
N PRO A 308 9.43 -17.64 -3.36
CA PRO A 308 8.08 -18.16 -3.51
C PRO A 308 7.28 -17.31 -4.48
N LEU A 309 6.43 -17.95 -5.27
CA LEU A 309 5.43 -17.31 -6.12
C LEU A 309 4.05 -17.64 -5.55
N THR A 310 3.36 -16.65 -5.03
CA THR A 310 2.02 -16.80 -4.45
C THR A 310 1.01 -16.17 -5.39
N LEU A 311 0.02 -16.94 -5.80
CA LEU A 311 -1.10 -16.46 -6.61
C LEU A 311 -2.14 -15.78 -5.72
N ALA A 312 -2.65 -14.64 -6.16
CA ALA A 312 -3.79 -14.00 -5.52
C ALA A 312 -5.12 -14.71 -5.84
N ASN A 313 -5.16 -15.49 -6.93
CA ASN A 313 -6.33 -16.24 -7.36
C ASN A 313 -5.91 -17.57 -8.02
N THR A 314 -6.68 -18.64 -7.83
CA THR A 314 -6.39 -19.99 -8.30
C THR A 314 -7.08 -20.34 -9.64
N ASN A 315 -7.82 -19.40 -10.24
CA ASN A 315 -8.63 -19.67 -11.44
C ASN A 315 -7.89 -19.46 -12.78
N TYR A 316 -6.56 -19.32 -12.73
CA TYR A 316 -5.77 -19.19 -13.95
C TYR A 316 -5.52 -20.55 -14.59
N THR A 317 -5.82 -20.67 -15.87
CA THR A 317 -5.44 -21.83 -16.68
C THR A 317 -4.35 -21.42 -17.65
N ASN A 318 -3.17 -22.07 -17.57
CA ASN A 318 -2.00 -21.83 -18.42
C ASN A 318 -1.31 -20.45 -18.22
N GLY A 319 -1.41 -19.84 -17.04
CA GLY A 319 -0.60 -18.68 -16.70
C GLY A 319 0.90 -19.02 -16.70
N LYS A 320 1.74 -18.02 -16.99
CA LYS A 320 3.20 -18.15 -17.00
C LYS A 320 3.84 -16.95 -16.32
N VAL A 321 4.93 -17.22 -15.63
CA VAL A 321 5.88 -16.19 -15.20
C VAL A 321 7.17 -16.39 -15.95
N HIS A 322 7.47 -15.48 -16.87
CA HIS A 322 8.72 -15.45 -17.60
C HIS A 322 9.82 -14.82 -16.75
N LEU A 323 10.99 -15.43 -16.75
CA LEU A 323 12.15 -14.95 -16.01
C LEU A 323 13.30 -14.63 -16.97
N SER A 324 13.86 -13.45 -16.83
CA SER A 324 15.11 -13.08 -17.47
C SER A 324 16.06 -12.43 -16.43
N PHE A 325 17.35 -12.40 -16.74
CA PHE A 325 18.36 -12.08 -15.76
C PHE A 325 19.28 -10.97 -16.23
N GLY A 326 19.69 -10.13 -15.29
CA GLY A 326 20.68 -9.07 -15.44
C GLY A 326 21.56 -8.98 -14.22
N GLY A 327 22.33 -7.89 -14.13
CA GLY A 327 23.33 -7.67 -13.10
C GLY A 327 24.71 -8.08 -13.55
N GLU A 328 25.58 -8.38 -12.59
CA GLU A 328 26.99 -8.70 -12.86
C GLU A 328 27.21 -10.19 -13.14
N LEU A 329 26.31 -11.05 -12.68
CA LEU A 329 26.41 -12.52 -12.79
C LEU A 329 25.53 -13.05 -13.92
N VAL A 330 25.97 -14.14 -14.56
CA VAL A 330 25.35 -14.74 -15.73
C VAL A 330 24.69 -16.07 -15.37
N ASN A 331 23.38 -16.17 -15.64
CA ASN A 331 22.62 -17.43 -15.48
C ASN A 331 23.19 -18.53 -16.38
N GLY A 332 23.39 -19.73 -15.83
CA GLY A 332 23.97 -20.89 -16.51
C GLY A 332 25.50 -20.91 -16.51
N VAL A 333 26.16 -19.84 -16.02
CA VAL A 333 27.61 -19.75 -15.85
C VAL A 333 27.97 -19.57 -14.39
N ASP A 334 27.56 -18.47 -13.78
CA ASP A 334 27.90 -18.11 -12.40
C ASP A 334 26.84 -18.60 -11.41
N PHE A 335 25.60 -18.70 -11.84
CA PHE A 335 24.51 -19.26 -11.04
C PHE A 335 23.52 -20.02 -11.94
N THR A 336 22.63 -20.79 -11.33
CA THR A 336 21.50 -21.45 -11.97
C THR A 336 20.21 -20.99 -11.31
N CYS A 337 19.16 -20.86 -12.12
CA CYS A 337 17.78 -20.69 -11.66
C CYS A 337 17.02 -21.98 -11.94
N THR A 338 16.41 -22.57 -10.92
CA THR A 338 15.61 -23.79 -11.04
C THR A 338 14.22 -23.59 -10.47
N THR A 339 13.22 -24.20 -11.09
CA THR A 339 11.85 -24.20 -10.57
C THR A 339 11.69 -25.20 -9.41
N ASP A 340 10.57 -25.15 -8.70
CA ASP A 340 10.14 -26.13 -7.70
C ASP A 340 10.08 -27.57 -8.26
N SER A 341 9.72 -27.71 -9.54
CA SER A 341 9.73 -29.00 -10.26
C SER A 341 11.15 -29.47 -10.66
N GLY A 342 12.18 -28.65 -10.43
CA GLY A 342 13.57 -28.94 -10.78
C GLY A 342 13.95 -28.61 -12.23
N ASP A 343 13.11 -27.94 -12.97
CA ASP A 343 13.42 -27.49 -14.33
C ASP A 343 14.37 -26.28 -14.30
N VAL A 344 15.34 -26.28 -15.19
CA VAL A 344 16.33 -25.18 -15.28
C VAL A 344 15.79 -24.09 -16.19
N ILE A 345 15.73 -22.87 -15.65
CA ILE A 345 15.39 -21.66 -16.40
C ILE A 345 16.61 -21.22 -17.23
N ASN A 346 16.42 -21.15 -18.54
CA ASN A 346 17.46 -20.77 -19.51
C ASN A 346 16.81 -20.19 -20.79
N ALA A 347 17.61 -19.88 -21.81
CA ALA A 347 17.12 -19.31 -23.05
C ALA A 347 16.11 -20.19 -23.83
N SER A 348 16.07 -21.51 -23.57
CA SER A 348 15.11 -22.43 -24.20
C SER A 348 13.84 -22.63 -23.38
N ARG A 349 13.89 -22.34 -22.12
CA ARG A 349 12.77 -22.38 -21.19
C ARG A 349 12.95 -21.24 -20.17
N ASP A 350 12.28 -20.14 -20.44
CA ASP A 350 12.38 -18.91 -19.67
C ASP A 350 11.17 -18.66 -18.75
N TYR A 351 10.29 -19.67 -18.58
CA TYR A 351 9.05 -19.49 -17.82
C TYR A 351 8.77 -20.62 -16.82
N ILE A 352 7.95 -20.25 -15.83
CA ILE A 352 7.33 -21.13 -14.86
C ILE A 352 5.83 -21.16 -15.17
N TYR A 353 5.23 -22.33 -15.27
CA TYR A 353 3.77 -22.43 -15.32
C TYR A 353 3.18 -22.08 -13.96
N ILE A 354 2.11 -21.29 -13.99
CA ILE A 354 1.33 -20.92 -12.83
C ILE A 354 -0.03 -21.60 -12.96
N ASP A 355 -0.30 -22.54 -12.06
CA ASP A 355 -1.55 -23.24 -11.91
C ASP A 355 -1.95 -23.28 -10.42
N GLU A 356 -2.93 -24.10 -10.05
CA GLU A 356 -3.32 -24.28 -8.65
C GLU A 356 -2.16 -24.90 -7.86
N GLY A 357 -1.53 -24.09 -7.00
CA GLY A 357 -0.48 -24.58 -6.11
C GLY A 357 0.51 -23.51 -5.66
N ALA A 358 1.44 -23.92 -4.84
CA ALA A 358 2.58 -23.10 -4.49
C ALA A 358 3.70 -23.34 -5.50
N HIS A 359 4.20 -22.27 -6.09
CA HIS A 359 5.32 -22.30 -7.01
C HIS A 359 6.49 -21.53 -6.43
N SER A 360 7.68 -21.89 -6.86
CA SER A 360 8.89 -21.15 -6.51
C SER A 360 9.95 -21.29 -7.59
N PHE A 361 10.95 -20.42 -7.52
CA PHE A 361 12.21 -20.63 -8.19
C PHE A 361 13.37 -20.42 -7.22
N THR A 362 14.47 -21.13 -7.44
CA THR A 362 15.66 -21.05 -6.60
C THR A 362 16.83 -20.53 -7.41
N LEU A 363 17.48 -19.49 -6.91
CA LEU A 363 18.78 -18.99 -7.38
C LEU A 363 19.88 -19.68 -6.60
N ARG A 364 20.84 -20.31 -7.26
CA ARG A 364 21.98 -20.96 -6.61
C ARG A 364 23.24 -20.77 -7.45
N GLY A 365 24.34 -20.37 -6.80
CA GLY A 365 25.62 -20.22 -7.48
C GLY A 365 26.21 -21.56 -7.91
N THR A 366 27.00 -21.52 -8.99
CA THR A 366 27.74 -22.69 -9.48
C THR A 366 29.06 -22.84 -8.73
N ASP A 367 29.63 -24.04 -8.73
CA ASP A 367 30.97 -24.33 -8.11
C ASP A 367 32.10 -23.57 -8.79
N SER A 368 31.91 -23.14 -10.04
CA SER A 368 32.89 -22.39 -10.83
C SER A 368 32.86 -20.88 -10.61
N ALA A 369 31.84 -20.36 -9.95
CA ALA A 369 31.74 -18.94 -9.67
C ALA A 369 32.80 -18.54 -8.63
N ASN A 370 33.74 -17.68 -9.04
CA ASN A 370 34.76 -17.13 -8.16
C ASN A 370 34.31 -15.74 -7.68
N LEU A 371 33.73 -15.68 -6.50
CA LEU A 371 33.19 -14.44 -5.91
C LEU A 371 34.19 -13.87 -4.92
N ALA A 372 35.15 -13.09 -5.42
CA ALA A 372 36.10 -12.37 -4.55
C ALA A 372 35.40 -11.20 -3.77
N ALA A 373 34.19 -10.82 -4.18
CA ALA A 373 33.34 -9.78 -3.57
C ALA A 373 31.87 -10.13 -3.81
N PRO A 374 30.91 -9.50 -3.09
CA PRO A 374 29.51 -9.62 -3.39
C PRO A 374 29.17 -9.10 -4.80
N HIS A 375 28.32 -9.81 -5.55
CA HIS A 375 27.92 -9.49 -6.91
C HIS A 375 26.40 -9.45 -7.04
N SER A 376 25.90 -8.56 -7.90
CA SER A 376 24.48 -8.35 -8.12
C SER A 376 23.88 -9.34 -9.12
N ILE A 377 22.63 -9.74 -8.84
CA ILE A 377 21.72 -10.43 -9.76
C ILE A 377 20.44 -9.61 -9.80
N GLU A 378 19.95 -9.32 -11.00
CA GLU A 378 18.61 -8.80 -11.22
C GLU A 378 17.76 -9.88 -11.89
N VAL A 379 16.57 -10.13 -11.35
CA VAL A 379 15.59 -11.04 -11.92
C VAL A 379 14.44 -10.22 -12.43
N TYR A 380 14.29 -10.17 -13.74
CA TYR A 380 13.15 -9.53 -14.40
C TYR A 380 12.05 -10.56 -14.58
N MET A 381 10.90 -10.30 -13.99
CA MET A 381 9.71 -11.14 -14.09
C MET A 381 8.74 -10.50 -15.06
N ALA A 382 8.17 -11.28 -15.97
CA ALA A 382 7.06 -10.87 -16.81
C ALA A 382 5.92 -11.89 -16.65
N THR A 383 4.82 -11.45 -16.05
CA THR A 383 3.67 -12.32 -15.73
C THR A 383 2.65 -12.27 -16.85
N GLU A 384 2.40 -13.43 -17.49
CA GLU A 384 1.41 -13.68 -18.54
C GLU A 384 0.27 -14.53 -17.97
N LEU A 385 -0.80 -13.90 -17.47
CA LEU A 385 -1.96 -14.60 -16.92
C LEU A 385 -3.17 -14.60 -17.87
N CYS A 386 -3.17 -13.70 -18.85
CA CYS A 386 -4.26 -13.53 -19.79
C CYS A 386 -3.82 -13.89 -21.21
N PRO A 387 -3.85 -15.18 -21.61
CA PRO A 387 -3.38 -15.61 -22.93
C PRO A 387 -4.11 -14.96 -24.11
N GLN A 388 -5.36 -14.48 -23.92
CA GLN A 388 -6.13 -13.73 -24.92
C GLN A 388 -5.64 -12.27 -25.04
N HIS A 389 -4.82 -11.80 -24.12
CA HIS A 389 -4.24 -10.46 -24.05
C HIS A 389 -2.72 -10.54 -23.87
N PRO A 390 -1.97 -11.08 -24.85
CA PRO A 390 -0.52 -11.28 -24.71
C PRO A 390 0.27 -9.98 -24.59
N GLU A 391 -0.35 -8.83 -24.90
CA GLU A 391 0.21 -7.51 -24.64
C GLU A 391 0.16 -7.08 -23.16
N LEU A 392 -0.58 -7.83 -22.32
CA LEU A 392 -0.80 -7.52 -20.91
C LEU A 392 0.19 -8.28 -20.03
N LEU A 393 1.46 -7.99 -20.19
CA LEU A 393 2.50 -8.48 -19.28
C LEU A 393 2.67 -7.52 -18.12
N VAL A 394 2.65 -8.05 -16.90
CA VAL A 394 3.06 -7.30 -15.71
C VAL A 394 4.52 -7.58 -15.45
N TYR A 395 5.29 -6.51 -15.29
CA TYR A 395 6.73 -6.58 -15.08
C TYR A 395 7.05 -6.27 -13.63
N ASP A 396 7.91 -7.08 -13.04
CA ASP A 396 8.52 -6.83 -11.75
C ASP A 396 10.03 -7.09 -11.83
N THR A 397 10.81 -6.49 -10.93
CA THR A 397 12.25 -6.65 -10.86
C THR A 397 12.69 -6.92 -9.43
N LEU A 398 13.21 -8.12 -9.20
CA LEU A 398 13.79 -8.48 -7.92
C LEU A 398 15.32 -8.30 -7.96
N ARG A 399 15.89 -7.82 -6.86
CA ARG A 399 17.31 -7.54 -6.74
C ARG A 399 17.95 -8.40 -5.67
N PHE A 400 19.06 -9.04 -6.05
CA PHE A 400 19.80 -9.92 -5.18
C PHE A 400 21.29 -9.56 -5.17
N THR A 401 21.94 -9.87 -4.06
CA THR A 401 23.39 -9.86 -3.95
C THR A 401 23.84 -11.27 -3.55
N MET A 402 24.61 -11.93 -4.41
CA MET A 402 25.21 -13.22 -4.11
C MET A 402 26.59 -13.01 -3.51
N THR A 403 26.84 -13.61 -2.35
CA THR A 403 28.14 -13.64 -1.67
C THR A 403 28.77 -15.02 -1.81
N ASP A 404 30.09 -15.10 -1.69
CA ASP A 404 30.73 -16.41 -1.53
C ASP A 404 30.27 -17.02 -0.20
N ASP A 405 30.28 -18.34 -0.16
CA ASP A 405 29.99 -19.04 1.09
C ASP A 405 31.02 -18.63 2.13
N THR A 406 30.54 -18.22 3.30
CA THR A 406 31.45 -18.17 4.45
C THR A 406 32.02 -19.55 4.58
N PRO A 407 33.37 -19.74 4.49
CA PRO A 407 33.93 -21.06 4.67
C PRO A 407 33.41 -21.56 6.02
N GLU A 408 32.59 -22.61 5.99
CA GLU A 408 32.31 -23.38 7.20
C GLU A 408 33.69 -23.59 7.81
N PRO A 409 33.94 -23.20 9.06
CA PRO A 409 35.22 -23.44 9.67
C PRO A 409 35.50 -24.94 9.55
N THR A 410 36.32 -25.35 8.56
CA THR A 410 36.77 -26.72 8.32
C THR A 410 37.73 -27.13 9.43
N GLY A 411 37.50 -26.67 10.61
CA GLY A 411 38.04 -27.10 11.87
C GLY A 411 37.03 -28.03 12.53
N ILE A 412 37.19 -29.33 12.34
CA ILE A 412 36.91 -30.30 13.39
C ILE A 412 37.72 -29.85 14.57
N GLY A 413 37.21 -28.97 15.38
CA GLY A 413 37.92 -28.32 16.44
C GLY A 413 37.09 -27.27 17.17
N THR A 414 35.80 -27.14 16.92
CA THR A 414 34.90 -26.69 17.98
C THR A 414 34.83 -27.83 18.96
N VAL A 415 35.77 -27.84 19.92
CA VAL A 415 35.33 -28.20 21.25
C VAL A 415 34.10 -27.38 21.49
N HIS A 416 32.91 -27.96 21.26
CA HIS A 416 31.74 -27.56 21.98
C HIS A 416 32.13 -27.85 23.44
N ASN A 417 32.70 -26.88 24.10
CA ASN A 417 32.51 -26.81 25.52
C ASN A 417 31.02 -26.67 25.65
N GLU A 418 30.33 -27.81 25.82
CA GLU A 418 28.95 -27.80 26.27
C GLU A 418 28.99 -27.02 27.57
N ILE A 419 28.54 -25.79 27.52
CA ILE A 419 28.48 -24.96 28.71
C ILE A 419 27.39 -25.63 29.56
N PRO A 420 27.71 -26.14 30.74
CA PRO A 420 26.73 -26.80 31.57
C PRO A 420 25.69 -25.78 32.05
N LEU A 421 24.48 -25.88 31.50
CA LEU A 421 23.36 -25.06 31.88
C LEU A 421 22.50 -25.83 32.89
N ALA A 422 22.38 -25.32 34.12
CA ALA A 422 21.37 -25.76 35.04
C ALA A 422 20.12 -24.90 34.91
N ILE A 423 19.00 -25.53 34.56
CA ILE A 423 17.70 -24.87 34.31
C ILE A 423 16.63 -25.50 35.18
N TYR A 424 15.99 -24.66 36.02
CA TYR A 424 14.93 -25.14 36.90
C TYR A 424 13.92 -24.05 37.28
N PRO A 425 12.64 -24.44 37.54
CA PRO A 425 12.08 -25.72 37.20
C PRO A 425 11.97 -25.93 35.70
N ASN A 426 12.02 -27.16 35.24
CA ASN A 426 11.68 -27.51 33.85
C ASN A 426 10.97 -28.86 33.89
N PRO A 427 9.63 -28.90 33.66
CA PRO A 427 8.75 -27.82 33.21
C PRO A 427 8.56 -26.64 34.19
N ALA A 428 8.34 -25.43 33.63
CA ALA A 428 8.17 -24.19 34.38
C ALA A 428 6.79 -23.57 34.13
N SER A 429 6.24 -22.80 35.09
CA SER A 429 4.93 -22.16 34.96
C SER A 429 4.93 -20.64 35.21
N GLU A 430 5.71 -20.16 36.16
CA GLU A 430 5.74 -18.73 36.54
C GLU A 430 7.12 -18.12 36.34
N THR A 431 8.16 -18.83 36.78
CA THR A 431 9.54 -18.39 36.70
C THR A 431 10.47 -19.49 36.20
N LEU A 432 11.55 -19.09 35.56
CA LEU A 432 12.61 -19.97 35.09
C LEU A 432 13.94 -19.44 35.59
N THR A 433 14.71 -20.29 36.27
CA THR A 433 16.06 -19.95 36.73
C THR A 433 17.08 -20.66 35.90
N VAL A 434 18.10 -19.92 35.46
CA VAL A 434 19.22 -20.40 34.67
C VAL A 434 20.51 -20.15 35.46
N THR A 435 21.34 -21.16 35.57
CA THR A 435 22.63 -21.06 36.26
C THR A 435 23.74 -21.63 35.38
N THR A 436 24.80 -20.84 35.15
CA THR A 436 26.03 -21.24 34.47
C THR A 436 27.12 -20.23 34.79
N ASP A 437 28.36 -20.64 34.74
CA ASP A 437 29.50 -19.75 34.97
C ASP A 437 29.63 -18.71 33.87
N GLY A 438 29.91 -17.46 34.26
CA GLY A 438 30.11 -16.33 33.32
C GLY A 438 28.84 -15.95 32.54
N LEU A 439 27.66 -16.20 33.08
CA LEU A 439 26.40 -15.85 32.42
C LEU A 439 26.27 -14.35 32.24
N GLN A 440 26.11 -13.90 30.99
CA GLN A 440 25.92 -12.48 30.63
C GLN A 440 24.48 -12.18 30.25
N HIS A 441 23.88 -13.13 29.47
CA HIS A 441 22.58 -12.86 28.85
C HIS A 441 21.85 -14.16 28.51
N ILE A 442 20.51 -14.13 28.55
CA ILE A 442 19.69 -15.22 28.04
C ILE A 442 18.63 -14.69 27.07
N ASP A 443 18.37 -15.47 26.03
CA ASP A 443 17.24 -15.34 25.13
C ASP A 443 16.37 -16.60 25.22
N LEU A 444 15.05 -16.43 25.27
CA LEU A 444 14.08 -17.52 25.14
C LEU A 444 13.42 -17.42 23.76
N LEU A 445 13.50 -18.49 22.98
CA LEU A 445 13.04 -18.56 21.61
C LEU A 445 11.86 -19.52 21.50
N ASP A 446 10.83 -19.17 20.74
CA ASP A 446 9.73 -20.08 20.41
C ASP A 446 10.16 -21.12 19.35
N ILE A 447 9.24 -22.02 18.98
CA ILE A 447 9.49 -23.09 17.99
C ILE A 447 9.77 -22.56 16.57
N GLN A 448 9.53 -21.27 16.32
CA GLN A 448 9.82 -20.60 15.06
C GLN A 448 11.16 -19.82 15.13
N GLY A 449 11.89 -19.92 16.24
CA GLY A 449 13.14 -19.22 16.46
C GLY A 449 12.98 -17.73 16.81
N ARG A 450 11.75 -17.24 17.03
CA ARG A 450 11.50 -15.85 17.43
C ARG A 450 11.81 -15.68 18.92
N ARG A 451 12.50 -14.61 19.26
CA ARG A 451 12.81 -14.25 20.64
C ARG A 451 11.57 -13.73 21.35
N VAL A 452 11.10 -14.46 22.38
CA VAL A 452 9.89 -14.16 23.15
C VAL A 452 10.18 -13.56 24.52
N ALA A 453 11.38 -13.78 25.05
CA ALA A 453 11.87 -13.14 26.27
C ALA A 453 13.39 -13.03 26.24
N THR A 454 13.90 -12.05 26.98
CA THR A 454 15.35 -11.76 27.07
C THR A 454 15.65 -11.13 28.41
N ALA A 455 16.81 -11.45 28.99
CA ALA A 455 17.29 -10.85 30.24
C ALA A 455 18.83 -10.89 30.34
N SER A 456 19.41 -9.88 30.97
CA SER A 456 20.83 -9.79 31.26
C SER A 456 21.11 -10.21 32.69
N ALA A 457 22.23 -10.91 32.91
CA ALA A 457 22.64 -11.40 34.22
C ALA A 457 23.80 -10.54 34.80
N ASP A 458 23.72 -10.32 36.12
CA ASP A 458 24.84 -9.73 36.91
C ASP A 458 25.49 -10.80 37.78
N GLY A 459 25.82 -11.95 37.21
CA GLY A 459 26.44 -13.10 37.93
C GLY A 459 26.11 -14.43 37.24
N SER A 460 26.35 -15.53 37.94
CA SER A 460 26.20 -16.87 37.40
C SER A 460 24.73 -17.42 37.41
N THR A 461 23.79 -16.67 37.95
CA THR A 461 22.39 -17.12 38.04
C THR A 461 21.45 -16.01 37.67
N LEU A 462 20.42 -16.34 36.85
CA LEU A 462 19.39 -15.41 36.42
C LEU A 462 18.01 -16.07 36.50
N THR A 463 17.04 -15.37 37.08
CA THR A 463 15.64 -15.80 37.11
C THR A 463 14.80 -14.86 36.26
N ILE A 464 13.97 -15.41 35.37
CA ILE A 464 13.06 -14.66 34.51
C ILE A 464 11.61 -15.02 34.80
N ASP A 465 10.71 -14.05 34.70
CA ASP A 465 9.27 -14.23 34.74
C ASP A 465 8.78 -14.71 33.37
N ILE A 466 8.16 -15.89 33.34
CA ILE A 466 7.58 -16.51 32.13
C ILE A 466 6.07 -16.67 32.23
N SER A 467 5.42 -16.13 33.25
CA SER A 467 3.99 -16.28 33.55
C SER A 467 3.05 -15.79 32.42
N ARG A 468 3.58 -14.96 31.51
CA ARG A 468 2.85 -14.42 30.36
C ARG A 468 3.08 -15.18 29.06
N LEU A 469 3.95 -16.19 29.06
CA LEU A 469 4.26 -16.96 27.87
C LEU A 469 3.25 -18.13 27.75
N PRO A 470 2.78 -18.43 26.53
CA PRO A 470 1.92 -19.59 26.30
C PRO A 470 2.60 -20.90 26.68
N ALA A 471 1.83 -21.89 27.14
CA ALA A 471 2.34 -23.22 27.34
C ALA A 471 2.89 -23.81 26.04
N GLY A 472 4.07 -24.41 26.09
CA GLY A 472 4.74 -24.93 24.91
C GLY A 472 6.21 -25.27 25.10
N LEU A 473 6.85 -25.68 24.01
CA LEU A 473 8.29 -25.94 23.94
C LEU A 473 9.03 -24.69 23.49
N TYR A 474 10.10 -24.35 24.21
CA TYR A 474 10.97 -23.19 23.94
C TYR A 474 12.43 -23.63 23.92
N THR A 475 13.27 -22.86 23.23
CA THR A 475 14.72 -22.99 23.29
C THR A 475 15.29 -21.83 24.10
N LEU A 476 15.96 -22.14 25.19
CA LEU A 476 16.75 -21.17 25.95
C LEU A 476 18.15 -21.12 25.34
N ARG A 477 18.64 -19.93 25.07
CA ARG A 477 19.97 -19.62 24.60
C ARG A 477 20.67 -18.76 25.66
N ALA A 478 21.72 -19.28 26.27
CA ALA A 478 22.53 -18.56 27.25
C ALA A 478 23.86 -18.13 26.62
N ILE A 479 24.18 -16.83 26.77
CA ILE A 479 25.46 -16.24 26.35
C ILE A 479 26.31 -16.05 27.59
N THR A 480 27.50 -16.59 27.55
CA THR A 480 28.50 -16.54 28.65
C THR A 480 29.82 -15.97 28.16
N ASP A 481 30.73 -15.68 29.07
CA ASP A 481 32.13 -15.27 28.74
C ASP A 481 32.89 -16.30 27.91
N SER A 482 32.47 -17.58 27.99
CA SER A 482 33.19 -18.72 27.36
C SER A 482 32.46 -19.25 26.11
N GLY A 483 31.27 -18.72 25.76
CA GLY A 483 30.54 -19.14 24.55
C GLY A 483 29.01 -19.12 24.73
N ILE A 484 28.33 -19.92 23.93
CA ILE A 484 26.85 -20.00 23.89
C ILE A 484 26.42 -21.40 24.28
N GLY A 485 25.49 -21.51 25.24
CA GLY A 485 24.79 -22.73 25.61
C GLY A 485 23.34 -22.69 25.19
N ASN A 486 22.79 -23.84 24.76
CA ASN A 486 21.38 -23.98 24.42
C ASN A 486 20.74 -25.10 25.21
N ALA A 487 19.46 -24.93 25.60
CA ALA A 487 18.69 -25.98 26.26
C ALA A 487 17.20 -25.87 25.93
N GLN A 488 16.48 -26.98 26.01
CA GLN A 488 15.03 -27.00 25.84
C GLN A 488 14.32 -26.73 27.16
N VAL A 489 13.30 -25.88 27.10
CA VAL A 489 12.44 -25.51 28.21
C VAL A 489 10.98 -25.79 27.88
N ILE A 490 10.28 -26.45 28.79
CA ILE A 490 8.82 -26.67 28.68
C ILE A 490 8.12 -25.69 29.61
N ILE A 491 7.24 -24.88 29.08
CA ILE A 491 6.35 -23.97 29.84
C ILE A 491 4.97 -24.62 29.90
N GLN A 492 4.35 -24.62 31.12
CA GLN A 492 3.07 -25.21 31.41
C GLN A 492 2.03 -24.16 31.84
#